data_0499be3011d38ed27926bd2fee82c07b
#
_entry.id   0499be3011d38ed27926bd2fee82c07b
#
_cell.length_a   1.000
_cell.length_b   1.000
_cell.length_c   1.000
_cell.angle_alpha   90.00
_cell.angle_beta   90.00
_cell.angle_gamma   90.00
#
_symmetry.space_group_name_H-M   'P 1'
#
loop_
_entity.id
_entity.type
_entity.pdbx_description
1 polymer ?
#
loop_
_entity_poly.entity_id
_entity_poly.type
_entity_poly.pdbx_seq_one_letter_code
_entity_poly.pdbx_strand_id
1 'polypeptide(L)'
;MRLTALALALWPVAAPACDTALLLTIDVSNSVDPAEYRLQVDGLADALLDPEISETLVQGQSALAVMQWSGVDRQEIMIEWRQMLTPADVTAFAAEARGLIRAFVLSDTAPAEAIHFALDYMERAPDCLRRVIDVSGDGTPNSGGDTRPAIRRAERAGVQINGIAIESMGLAISTFYRRGIITRDGFVMTARMHRDYPRAIREKILKEISRVLF
;
A
#
# COMPACT_ATOMS: atom_id res chain seq x y z
N MET A 1 -9.10 61.94 -12.65
CA MET A 1 -9.39 60.63 -12.07
C MET A 1 -8.56 59.61 -12.82
N ARG A 2 -7.54 59.03 -12.17
CA ARG A 2 -6.73 57.93 -12.76
C ARG A 2 -7.29 56.60 -12.23
N LEU A 3 -7.87 55.80 -13.10
CA LEU A 3 -8.29 54.44 -12.77
C LEU A 3 -7.05 53.54 -12.79
N THR A 4 -6.65 53.06 -11.63
CA THR A 4 -5.61 52.03 -11.48
C THR A 4 -6.30 50.68 -11.67
N ALA A 5 -6.05 50.01 -12.78
CA ALA A 5 -6.51 48.63 -13.02
C ALA A 5 -5.65 47.66 -12.16
N LEU A 6 -6.28 47.00 -11.21
CA LEU A 6 -5.67 45.92 -10.42
C LEU A 6 -5.68 44.64 -11.24
N ALA A 7 -4.52 44.21 -11.78
CA ALA A 7 -4.38 42.94 -12.47
C ALA A 7 -4.33 41.84 -11.40
N LEU A 8 -5.37 40.99 -11.31
CA LEU A 8 -5.34 39.77 -10.56
C LEU A 8 -4.44 38.76 -11.34
N ALA A 9 -3.29 38.45 -10.78
CA ALA A 9 -2.45 37.36 -11.27
C ALA A 9 -3.09 36.03 -10.84
N LEU A 10 -3.72 35.32 -11.79
CA LEU A 10 -4.14 33.93 -11.61
C LEU A 10 -2.88 33.05 -11.67
N TRP A 11 -2.44 32.58 -10.54
CA TRP A 11 -1.39 31.56 -10.47
C TRP A 11 -2.01 30.20 -10.90
N PRO A 12 -1.41 29.47 -11.86
CA PRO A 12 -1.89 28.18 -12.22
C PRO A 12 -1.71 27.22 -11.03
N VAL A 13 -2.80 26.69 -10.51
CA VAL A 13 -2.76 25.56 -9.59
C VAL A 13 -2.34 24.37 -10.44
N ALA A 14 -1.16 23.80 -10.17
CA ALA A 14 -0.73 22.58 -10.84
C ALA A 14 -1.77 21.48 -10.56
N ALA A 15 -2.29 20.85 -11.62
CA ALA A 15 -3.14 19.69 -11.47
C ALA A 15 -2.30 18.53 -10.88
N PRO A 16 -2.86 17.70 -10.00
CA PRO A 16 -2.14 16.55 -9.47
C PRO A 16 -1.71 15.62 -10.61
N ALA A 17 -0.53 15.03 -10.46
CA ALA A 17 0.10 14.23 -11.51
C ALA A 17 -0.57 12.85 -11.70
N CYS A 18 -1.41 12.40 -10.75
CA CYS A 18 -2.03 11.08 -10.75
C CYS A 18 -3.19 11.00 -9.74
N ASP A 19 -4.00 9.95 -9.85
CA ASP A 19 -5.12 9.73 -8.94
C ASP A 19 -4.66 9.19 -7.58
N THR A 20 -3.85 8.14 -7.58
CA THR A 20 -3.45 7.44 -6.36
C THR A 20 -1.98 7.06 -6.37
N ALA A 21 -1.25 7.43 -5.32
CA ALA A 21 0.01 6.84 -4.95
C ALA A 21 -0.26 5.70 -3.96
N LEU A 22 -0.04 4.45 -4.38
CA LEU A 22 -0.29 3.25 -3.59
C LEU A 22 1.02 2.54 -3.27
N LEU A 23 1.40 2.53 -2.00
CA LEU A 23 2.51 1.75 -1.48
C LEU A 23 1.99 0.40 -0.96
N LEU A 24 2.34 -0.67 -1.67
CA LEU A 24 2.01 -2.05 -1.30
C LEU A 24 3.07 -2.57 -0.35
N THR A 25 2.70 -2.93 0.88
CA THR A 25 3.66 -3.41 1.87
C THR A 25 3.37 -4.85 2.27
N ILE A 26 4.38 -5.72 2.18
CA ILE A 26 4.27 -7.16 2.36
C ILE A 26 5.03 -7.58 3.61
N ASP A 27 4.32 -8.18 4.57
CA ASP A 27 4.91 -8.84 5.73
C ASP A 27 5.70 -10.07 5.27
N VAL A 28 6.97 -10.10 5.66
CA VAL A 28 7.87 -11.24 5.44
C VAL A 28 8.47 -11.74 6.75
N SER A 29 7.75 -11.52 7.86
CA SER A 29 8.13 -12.02 9.19
C SER A 29 8.12 -13.55 9.26
N ASN A 30 8.62 -14.09 10.35
CA ASN A 30 8.86 -15.54 10.48
C ASN A 30 7.57 -16.40 10.44
N SER A 31 6.39 -15.81 10.62
CA SER A 31 5.10 -16.50 10.47
C SER A 31 4.78 -16.87 9.02
N VAL A 32 5.36 -16.15 8.05
CA VAL A 32 5.16 -16.39 6.61
C VAL A 32 6.20 -17.41 6.12
N ASP A 33 5.76 -18.59 5.70
CA ASP A 33 6.65 -19.58 5.10
C ASP A 33 6.99 -19.27 3.62
N PRO A 34 7.97 -19.99 3.00
CA PRO A 34 8.34 -19.72 1.61
C PRO A 34 7.22 -19.94 0.59
N ALA A 35 6.29 -20.88 0.82
CA ALA A 35 5.17 -21.13 -0.08
C ALA A 35 4.11 -20.05 0.07
N GLU A 36 3.85 -19.60 1.29
CA GLU A 36 2.96 -18.50 1.62
C GLU A 36 3.46 -17.17 1.05
N TYR A 37 4.77 -16.91 1.14
CA TYR A 37 5.38 -15.77 0.47
C TYR A 37 5.18 -15.80 -1.04
N ARG A 38 5.34 -16.98 -1.68
CA ARG A 38 5.06 -17.12 -3.12
C ARG A 38 3.60 -16.81 -3.45
N LEU A 39 2.63 -17.26 -2.65
CA LEU A 39 1.22 -16.93 -2.83
C LEU A 39 0.96 -15.40 -2.76
N GLN A 40 1.69 -14.67 -1.92
CA GLN A 40 1.56 -13.23 -1.82
C GLN A 40 2.08 -12.53 -3.08
N VAL A 41 3.32 -12.81 -3.51
CA VAL A 41 3.91 -12.11 -4.67
C VAL A 41 3.27 -12.54 -6.00
N ASP A 42 2.91 -13.81 -6.15
CA ASP A 42 2.19 -14.28 -7.33
C ASP A 42 0.77 -13.70 -7.39
N GLY A 43 0.06 -13.69 -6.25
CA GLY A 43 -1.26 -13.10 -6.14
C GLY A 43 -1.28 -11.59 -6.41
N LEU A 44 -0.27 -10.86 -5.93
CA LEU A 44 -0.09 -9.45 -6.26
C LEU A 44 0.10 -9.24 -7.77
N ALA A 45 1.00 -10.00 -8.39
CA ALA A 45 1.27 -9.89 -9.82
C ALA A 45 0.03 -10.24 -10.66
N ASP A 46 -0.71 -11.29 -10.29
CA ASP A 46 -1.95 -11.68 -10.97
C ASP A 46 -3.04 -10.60 -10.83
N ALA A 47 -3.16 -10.00 -9.64
CA ALA A 47 -4.09 -8.90 -9.41
C ALA A 47 -3.77 -7.68 -10.28
N LEU A 48 -2.51 -7.30 -10.42
CA LEU A 48 -2.09 -6.18 -11.27
C LEU A 48 -2.37 -6.45 -12.76
N LEU A 49 -2.31 -7.71 -13.19
CA LEU A 49 -2.61 -8.12 -14.57
C LEU A 49 -4.12 -8.30 -14.83
N ASP A 50 -4.97 -8.20 -13.81
CA ASP A 50 -6.42 -8.17 -14.01
C ASP A 50 -6.80 -7.00 -14.92
N PRO A 51 -7.62 -7.23 -15.99
CA PRO A 51 -7.92 -6.18 -16.97
C PRO A 51 -8.56 -4.93 -16.34
N GLU A 52 -9.46 -5.08 -15.38
CA GLU A 52 -10.15 -3.97 -14.71
C GLU A 52 -9.17 -3.14 -13.86
N ILE A 53 -8.27 -3.81 -13.13
CA ILE A 53 -7.23 -3.14 -12.33
C ILE A 53 -6.23 -2.44 -13.23
N SER A 54 -5.72 -3.14 -14.26
CA SER A 54 -4.75 -2.57 -15.19
C SER A 54 -5.30 -1.33 -15.90
N GLU A 55 -6.54 -1.40 -16.39
CA GLU A 55 -7.19 -0.26 -17.03
C GLU A 55 -7.38 0.92 -16.05
N THR A 56 -7.86 0.66 -14.84
CA THR A 56 -8.07 1.69 -13.80
C THR A 56 -6.75 2.36 -13.40
N LEU A 57 -5.67 1.58 -13.23
CA LEU A 57 -4.34 2.11 -12.93
C LEU A 57 -3.84 3.05 -14.00
N VAL A 58 -3.99 2.67 -15.28
CA VAL A 58 -3.55 3.48 -16.43
C VAL A 58 -4.40 4.74 -16.59
N GLN A 59 -5.73 4.63 -16.48
CA GLN A 59 -6.63 5.78 -16.57
C GLN A 59 -6.36 6.81 -15.47
N GLY A 60 -6.06 6.35 -14.25
CA GLY A 60 -5.70 7.20 -13.12
C GLY A 60 -4.25 7.65 -13.11
N GLN A 61 -3.42 7.15 -14.05
CA GLN A 61 -1.95 7.34 -14.02
C GLN A 61 -1.34 7.02 -12.64
N SER A 62 -1.94 6.06 -11.93
CA SER A 62 -1.61 5.75 -10.54
C SER A 62 -0.14 5.38 -10.38
N ALA A 63 0.46 5.79 -9.28
CA ALA A 63 1.82 5.43 -8.93
C ALA A 63 1.84 4.26 -7.95
N LEU A 64 2.66 3.26 -8.23
CA LEU A 64 2.84 2.07 -7.40
C LEU A 64 4.27 1.97 -6.90
N ALA A 65 4.44 1.44 -5.69
CA ALA A 65 5.72 0.99 -5.13
C ALA A 65 5.48 -0.25 -4.27
N VAL A 66 6.52 -1.05 -4.05
CA VAL A 66 6.44 -2.24 -3.18
C VAL A 66 7.52 -2.17 -2.10
N MET A 67 7.13 -2.44 -0.87
CA MET A 67 7.99 -2.56 0.29
C MET A 67 7.82 -3.94 0.93
N GLN A 68 8.90 -4.52 1.41
CA GLN A 68 8.84 -5.65 2.36
C GLN A 68 9.20 -5.19 3.76
N TRP A 69 8.57 -5.80 4.76
CA TRP A 69 8.82 -5.46 6.16
C TRP A 69 8.75 -6.68 7.06
N SER A 70 9.40 -6.57 8.23
CA SER A 70 9.42 -7.61 9.24
C SER A 70 9.64 -7.00 10.63
N GLY A 71 10.77 -7.28 11.31
CA GLY A 71 11.12 -6.73 12.62
C GLY A 71 11.54 -5.27 12.61
N VAL A 72 12.01 -4.80 13.77
CA VAL A 72 12.61 -3.47 13.92
C VAL A 72 13.82 -3.35 12.99
N ASP A 73 13.95 -2.21 12.29
CA ASP A 73 15.01 -1.94 11.29
C ASP A 73 15.07 -2.96 10.12
N ARG A 74 13.94 -3.61 9.83
CA ARG A 74 13.79 -4.59 8.74
C ARG A 74 12.70 -4.14 7.78
N GLN A 75 12.93 -3.05 7.07
CA GLN A 75 12.07 -2.51 6.02
C GLN A 75 12.93 -2.23 4.79
N GLU A 76 12.46 -2.63 3.61
CA GLU A 76 13.17 -2.46 2.35
C GLU A 76 12.20 -2.14 1.21
N ILE A 77 12.54 -1.13 0.41
CA ILE A 77 11.82 -0.83 -0.83
C ILE A 77 12.30 -1.81 -1.89
N MET A 78 11.39 -2.65 -2.34
CA MET A 78 11.66 -3.69 -3.33
C MET A 78 11.45 -3.19 -4.76
N ILE A 79 10.45 -2.32 -4.96
CA ILE A 79 10.19 -1.65 -6.23
C ILE A 79 9.91 -0.19 -5.92
N GLU A 80 10.73 0.70 -6.50
CA GLU A 80 10.61 2.16 -6.38
C GLU A 80 9.34 2.68 -7.06
N TRP A 81 8.92 3.91 -6.70
CA TRP A 81 7.74 4.55 -7.29
C TRP A 81 7.80 4.55 -8.83
N ARG A 82 6.73 4.03 -9.43
CA ARG A 82 6.54 4.02 -10.88
C ARG A 82 5.09 4.37 -11.22
N GLN A 83 4.90 5.32 -12.13
CA GLN A 83 3.58 5.65 -12.65
C GLN A 83 3.15 4.64 -13.72
N MET A 84 1.88 4.26 -13.67
CA MET A 84 1.26 3.35 -14.63
C MET A 84 0.63 4.18 -15.76
N LEU A 85 1.43 4.54 -16.75
CA LEU A 85 1.01 5.38 -17.89
C LEU A 85 0.46 4.57 -19.05
N THR A 86 0.87 3.32 -19.17
CA THR A 86 0.47 2.39 -20.23
C THR A 86 0.24 0.99 -19.68
N PRO A 87 -0.51 0.12 -20.40
CA PRO A 87 -0.62 -1.30 -20.02
C PRO A 87 0.74 -2.02 -19.94
N ALA A 88 1.72 -1.58 -20.72
CA ALA A 88 3.07 -2.13 -20.70
C ALA A 88 3.78 -1.83 -19.37
N ASP A 89 3.56 -0.64 -18.77
CA ASP A 89 4.11 -0.29 -17.46
C ASP A 89 3.55 -1.21 -16.36
N VAL A 90 2.24 -1.48 -16.40
CA VAL A 90 1.58 -2.41 -15.46
C VAL A 90 2.14 -3.81 -15.63
N THR A 91 2.29 -4.29 -16.87
CA THR A 91 2.84 -5.62 -17.16
C THR A 91 4.28 -5.75 -16.65
N ALA A 92 5.11 -4.73 -16.89
CA ALA A 92 6.49 -4.71 -16.42
C ALA A 92 6.58 -4.69 -14.89
N PHE A 93 5.74 -3.88 -14.23
CA PHE A 93 5.69 -3.81 -12.78
C PHE A 93 5.21 -5.15 -12.16
N ALA A 94 4.19 -5.78 -12.74
CA ALA A 94 3.69 -7.08 -12.31
C ALA A 94 4.74 -8.19 -12.46
N ALA A 95 5.50 -8.17 -13.56
CA ALA A 95 6.59 -9.13 -13.79
C ALA A 95 7.71 -8.97 -12.75
N GLU A 96 8.07 -7.74 -12.40
CA GLU A 96 9.04 -7.42 -11.36
C GLU A 96 8.53 -7.86 -9.98
N ALA A 97 7.27 -7.56 -9.64
CA ALA A 97 6.63 -7.99 -8.39
C ALA A 97 6.61 -9.52 -8.25
N ARG A 98 6.33 -10.27 -9.31
CA ARG A 98 6.38 -11.74 -9.34
C ARG A 98 7.78 -12.27 -9.09
N GLY A 99 8.82 -11.56 -9.54
CA GLY A 99 10.23 -11.91 -9.39
C GLY A 99 10.83 -11.58 -8.03
N LEU A 100 10.09 -10.92 -7.13
CA LEU A 100 10.60 -10.51 -5.82
C LEU A 100 11.07 -11.71 -5.00
N ILE A 101 12.24 -11.56 -4.40
CA ILE A 101 12.78 -12.46 -3.39
C ILE A 101 12.46 -11.92 -1.99
N ARG A 102 12.34 -12.80 -1.02
CA ARG A 102 12.12 -12.44 0.37
C ARG A 102 13.35 -11.74 0.94
N ALA A 103 13.20 -10.49 1.38
CA ALA A 103 14.30 -9.66 1.88
C ALA A 103 14.80 -10.14 3.25
N PHE A 104 13.88 -10.59 4.14
CA PHE A 104 14.23 -10.96 5.50
C PHE A 104 13.74 -12.36 5.82
N VAL A 105 14.53 -13.10 6.62
CA VAL A 105 14.21 -14.42 7.16
C VAL A 105 14.48 -14.43 8.65
N LEU A 106 13.77 -15.30 9.40
CA LEU A 106 13.93 -15.47 10.85
C LEU A 106 13.85 -14.12 11.59
N SER A 107 12.81 -13.35 11.31
CA SER A 107 12.65 -12.00 11.84
C SER A 107 11.26 -11.82 12.47
N ASP A 108 11.19 -10.88 13.39
CA ASP A 108 9.98 -10.53 14.15
C ASP A 108 8.94 -9.79 13.29
N THR A 109 7.82 -9.40 13.93
CA THR A 109 6.71 -8.66 13.33
C THR A 109 6.59 -7.30 14.04
N ALA A 110 7.01 -6.22 13.35
CA ALA A 110 7.05 -4.85 13.88
C ALA A 110 6.28 -3.87 12.98
N PRO A 111 4.94 -3.91 12.98
CA PRO A 111 4.11 -3.09 12.07
C PRO A 111 4.20 -1.58 12.36
N ALA A 112 4.50 -1.15 13.58
CA ALA A 112 4.67 0.27 13.89
C ALA A 112 5.84 0.88 13.12
N GLU A 113 6.98 0.20 13.12
CA GLU A 113 8.19 0.58 12.40
C GLU A 113 7.98 0.53 10.89
N ALA A 114 7.28 -0.51 10.41
CA ALA A 114 6.90 -0.62 9.00
C ALA A 114 6.05 0.57 8.54
N ILE A 115 5.04 0.98 9.33
CA ILE A 115 4.20 2.15 9.01
C ILE A 115 5.02 3.45 9.07
N HIS A 116 5.91 3.63 10.04
CA HIS A 116 6.76 4.81 10.12
C HIS A 116 7.67 4.92 8.90
N PHE A 117 8.33 3.85 8.51
CA PHE A 117 9.18 3.79 7.31
C PHE A 117 8.37 4.05 6.04
N ALA A 118 7.20 3.43 5.91
CA ALA A 118 6.31 3.64 4.78
C ALA A 118 5.87 5.11 4.65
N LEU A 119 5.60 5.79 5.77
CA LEU A 119 5.26 7.21 5.79
C LEU A 119 6.44 8.10 5.37
N ASP A 120 7.67 7.78 5.79
CA ASP A 120 8.87 8.49 5.36
C ASP A 120 9.09 8.31 3.83
N TYR A 121 8.87 7.11 3.33
CA TYR A 121 9.00 6.80 1.90
C TYR A 121 7.87 7.44 1.07
N MET A 122 6.67 7.57 1.63
CA MET A 122 5.53 8.24 0.97
C MET A 122 5.82 9.72 0.64
N GLU A 123 6.75 10.36 1.33
CA GLU A 123 7.19 11.73 1.02
C GLU A 123 7.88 11.85 -0.35
N ARG A 124 8.34 10.71 -0.91
CA ARG A 124 8.95 10.62 -2.25
C ARG A 124 7.95 10.24 -3.34
N ALA A 125 6.70 9.98 -2.97
CA ALA A 125 5.67 9.64 -3.93
C ALA A 125 5.40 10.79 -4.92
N PRO A 126 5.01 10.50 -6.16
CA PRO A 126 4.44 11.51 -7.06
C PRO A 126 3.27 12.24 -6.41
N ASP A 127 3.05 13.50 -6.80
CA ASP A 127 1.95 14.33 -6.28
C ASP A 127 0.61 13.85 -6.83
N CYS A 128 0.05 12.82 -6.20
CA CYS A 128 -1.24 12.24 -6.53
C CYS A 128 -2.35 12.80 -5.63
N LEU A 129 -3.60 12.73 -6.09
CA LEU A 129 -4.78 13.16 -5.33
C LEU A 129 -4.92 12.41 -4.00
N ARG A 130 -4.60 11.12 -3.99
CA ARG A 130 -4.68 10.26 -2.81
C ARG A 130 -3.35 9.58 -2.55
N ARG A 131 -3.03 9.41 -1.28
CA ARG A 131 -1.85 8.68 -0.81
C ARG A 131 -2.32 7.52 0.06
N VAL A 132 -1.98 6.31 -0.33
CA VAL A 132 -2.47 5.08 0.30
C VAL A 132 -1.31 4.15 0.63
N ILE A 133 -1.29 3.63 1.85
CA ILE A 133 -0.41 2.54 2.27
C ILE A 133 -1.27 1.30 2.48
N ASP A 134 -0.97 0.23 1.76
CA ASP A 134 -1.54 -1.10 1.95
C ASP A 134 -0.63 -1.91 2.88
N VAL A 135 -1.12 -2.31 4.05
CA VAL A 135 -0.38 -3.15 4.99
C VAL A 135 -0.94 -4.58 4.95
N SER A 136 -0.17 -5.50 4.37
CA SER A 136 -0.49 -6.94 4.36
C SER A 136 0.31 -7.68 5.43
N GLY A 137 -0.35 -8.59 6.18
CA GLY A 137 0.34 -9.46 7.14
C GLY A 137 -0.59 -10.49 7.80
N ASP A 138 0.02 -11.49 8.44
CA ASP A 138 -0.64 -12.64 9.05
C ASP A 138 -0.46 -12.72 10.58
N GLY A 139 0.17 -11.70 11.18
CA GLY A 139 0.54 -11.69 12.58
C GLY A 139 0.09 -10.45 13.36
N THR A 140 0.14 -10.59 14.68
CA THR A 140 0.14 -9.47 15.64
C THR A 140 1.57 -9.08 15.98
N PRO A 141 1.84 -7.83 16.42
CA PRO A 141 3.20 -7.43 16.78
C PRO A 141 3.79 -8.31 17.86
N ASN A 142 5.03 -8.72 17.68
CA ASN A 142 5.85 -9.38 18.70
C ASN A 142 7.15 -8.63 18.97
N SER A 143 7.37 -7.52 18.25
CA SER A 143 8.48 -6.58 18.47
C SER A 143 8.06 -5.17 18.06
N GLY A 144 8.91 -4.18 18.35
CA GLY A 144 8.67 -2.80 18.01
C GLY A 144 7.73 -2.05 18.95
N GLY A 145 7.29 -0.89 18.51
CA GLY A 145 6.48 0.05 19.28
C GLY A 145 4.96 -0.12 19.11
N ASP A 146 4.24 0.81 19.74
CA ASP A 146 2.79 0.96 19.56
C ASP A 146 2.49 1.58 18.17
N THR A 147 1.53 1.01 17.46
CA THR A 147 1.13 1.48 16.13
C THR A 147 0.36 2.81 16.16
N ARG A 148 -0.30 3.15 17.27
CA ARG A 148 -1.12 4.36 17.38
C ARG A 148 -0.40 5.68 17.04
N PRO A 149 0.88 5.91 17.43
CA PRO A 149 1.61 7.09 16.98
C PRO A 149 1.80 7.16 15.46
N ALA A 150 2.09 6.03 14.81
CA ALA A 150 2.25 5.93 13.37
C ALA A 150 0.92 6.22 12.64
N ILE A 151 -0.19 5.66 13.10
CA ILE A 151 -1.53 5.91 12.55
C ILE A 151 -1.89 7.40 12.66
N ARG A 152 -1.70 8.02 13.83
CA ARG A 152 -1.93 9.47 13.99
C ARG A 152 -1.03 10.32 13.09
N ARG A 153 0.19 9.87 12.81
CA ARG A 153 1.08 10.52 11.83
C ARG A 153 0.49 10.44 10.43
N ALA A 154 0.02 9.25 10.00
CA ALA A 154 -0.64 9.04 8.72
C ALA A 154 -1.86 9.95 8.55
N GLU A 155 -2.76 9.98 9.54
CA GLU A 155 -3.95 10.83 9.52
C GLU A 155 -3.62 12.33 9.39
N ARG A 156 -2.61 12.81 10.12
CA ARG A 156 -2.15 14.21 9.99
C ARG A 156 -1.53 14.53 8.64
N ALA A 157 -0.87 13.54 8.03
CA ALA A 157 -0.25 13.67 6.71
C ALA A 157 -1.26 13.49 5.55
N GLY A 158 -2.53 13.16 5.83
CA GLY A 158 -3.54 12.84 4.82
C GLY A 158 -3.18 11.58 4.04
N VAL A 159 -2.56 10.59 4.70
CA VAL A 159 -2.24 9.28 4.14
C VAL A 159 -3.22 8.26 4.71
N GLN A 160 -3.96 7.59 3.83
CA GLN A 160 -4.86 6.50 4.20
C GLN A 160 -4.06 5.21 4.38
N ILE A 161 -4.30 4.49 5.47
CA ILE A 161 -3.75 3.15 5.68
C ILE A 161 -4.90 2.15 5.62
N ASN A 162 -4.80 1.19 4.70
CA ASN A 162 -5.67 0.03 4.61
C ASN A 162 -4.89 -1.24 4.95
N GLY A 163 -5.57 -2.36 5.15
CA GLY A 163 -4.89 -3.60 5.47
C GLY A 163 -5.46 -4.84 4.82
N ILE A 164 -4.60 -5.83 4.54
CA ILE A 164 -4.98 -7.23 4.35
C ILE A 164 -4.59 -7.99 5.60
N ALA A 165 -5.58 -8.43 6.34
CA ALA A 165 -5.38 -9.33 7.45
C ALA A 165 -5.50 -10.78 6.97
N ILE A 166 -4.40 -11.51 6.98
CA ILE A 166 -4.38 -12.93 6.64
C ILE A 166 -4.67 -13.71 7.92
N GLU A 167 -5.88 -14.28 7.99
CA GLU A 167 -6.31 -15.05 9.17
C GLU A 167 -5.72 -16.45 9.14
N SER A 168 -5.01 -16.83 10.18
CA SER A 168 -4.70 -18.21 10.51
C SER A 168 -5.70 -18.78 11.53
N MET A 169 -5.77 -20.08 11.69
CA MET A 169 -6.73 -20.71 12.61
C MET A 169 -6.54 -20.20 14.03
N GLY A 170 -7.60 -19.59 14.58
CA GLY A 170 -7.67 -19.15 15.99
C GLY A 170 -7.08 -17.77 16.29
N LEU A 171 -6.65 -17.00 15.30
CA LEU A 171 -6.12 -15.65 15.49
C LEU A 171 -7.09 -14.60 14.94
N ALA A 172 -7.34 -13.56 15.72
CA ALA A 172 -8.22 -12.45 15.37
C ALA A 172 -7.42 -11.31 14.69
N ILE A 173 -6.67 -11.63 13.63
CA ILE A 173 -5.78 -10.68 12.94
C ILE A 173 -6.60 -9.52 12.35
N SER A 174 -7.74 -9.81 11.71
CA SER A 174 -8.64 -8.78 11.19
C SER A 174 -9.12 -7.81 12.26
N THR A 175 -9.35 -8.29 13.49
CA THR A 175 -9.75 -7.43 14.61
C THR A 175 -8.60 -6.55 15.06
N PHE A 176 -7.38 -7.07 15.11
CA PHE A 176 -6.19 -6.29 15.40
C PHE A 176 -5.97 -5.20 14.34
N TYR A 177 -6.07 -5.55 13.06
CA TYR A 177 -5.90 -4.60 11.95
C TYR A 177 -6.91 -3.46 12.01
N ARG A 178 -8.19 -3.76 12.26
CA ARG A 178 -9.23 -2.72 12.41
C ARG A 178 -8.99 -1.77 13.58
N ARG A 179 -8.35 -2.22 14.65
CA ARG A 179 -8.16 -1.43 15.88
C ARG A 179 -6.80 -0.75 15.95
N GLY A 180 -5.79 -1.29 15.26
CA GLY A 180 -4.41 -0.93 15.49
C GLY A 180 -3.54 -0.73 14.24
N ILE A 181 -4.06 -0.91 13.03
CA ILE A 181 -3.26 -0.75 11.79
C ILE A 181 -3.84 0.32 10.88
N ILE A 182 -5.15 0.33 10.64
CA ILE A 182 -5.76 1.23 9.65
C ILE A 182 -6.02 2.63 10.22
N THR A 183 -6.05 3.63 9.33
CA THR A 183 -6.58 4.97 9.63
C THR A 183 -8.10 4.93 9.76
N ARG A 184 -8.70 6.03 10.27
CA ARG A 184 -10.15 6.13 10.48
C ARG A 184 -10.97 5.92 9.21
N ASP A 185 -10.47 6.38 8.08
CA ASP A 185 -11.05 6.24 6.73
C ASP A 185 -10.57 4.99 6.01
N GLY A 186 -9.70 4.21 6.65
CA GLY A 186 -9.18 2.96 6.12
C GLY A 186 -10.14 1.78 6.25
N PHE A 187 -9.81 0.70 5.57
CA PHE A 187 -10.56 -0.55 5.64
C PHE A 187 -9.63 -1.77 5.73
N VAL A 188 -10.19 -2.88 6.20
CA VAL A 188 -9.48 -4.17 6.26
C VAL A 188 -10.17 -5.16 5.33
N MET A 189 -9.39 -5.75 4.44
CA MET A 189 -9.75 -6.95 3.69
C MET A 189 -9.26 -8.18 4.45
N THR A 190 -10.10 -9.18 4.62
CA THR A 190 -9.71 -10.43 5.28
C THR A 190 -9.42 -11.51 4.24
N ALA A 191 -8.23 -12.09 4.26
CA ALA A 191 -7.89 -13.31 3.57
C ALA A 191 -8.01 -14.50 4.52
N ARG A 192 -8.76 -15.53 4.13
CA ARG A 192 -8.88 -16.78 4.91
C ARG A 192 -7.73 -17.70 4.58
N MET A 193 -6.66 -17.61 5.36
CA MET A 193 -5.36 -18.24 5.11
C MET A 193 -4.66 -17.66 3.86
N HIS A 194 -3.38 -17.93 3.69
CA HIS A 194 -2.59 -17.42 2.54
C HIS A 194 -3.15 -17.83 1.17
N ARG A 195 -3.78 -19.00 1.06
CA ARG A 195 -4.42 -19.44 -0.21
C ARG A 195 -5.53 -18.52 -0.72
N ASP A 196 -6.14 -17.72 0.16
CA ASP A 196 -7.19 -16.75 -0.18
C ASP A 196 -6.61 -15.34 -0.48
N TYR A 197 -5.31 -15.17 -0.29
CA TYR A 197 -4.65 -13.88 -0.53
C TYR A 197 -4.83 -13.36 -1.98
N PRO A 198 -4.72 -14.19 -3.04
CA PRO A 198 -4.92 -13.70 -4.41
C PRO A 198 -6.28 -13.03 -4.63
N ARG A 199 -7.37 -13.58 -4.06
CA ARG A 199 -8.69 -12.94 -4.10
C ARG A 199 -8.69 -11.63 -3.31
N ALA A 200 -8.17 -11.67 -2.09
CA ALA A 200 -8.19 -10.52 -1.19
C ALA A 200 -7.40 -9.34 -1.74
N ILE A 201 -6.21 -9.56 -2.29
CA ILE A 201 -5.37 -8.50 -2.86
C ILE A 201 -6.01 -7.90 -4.11
N ARG A 202 -6.61 -8.73 -4.99
CA ARG A 202 -7.34 -8.24 -6.17
C ARG A 202 -8.49 -7.29 -5.77
N GLU A 203 -9.38 -7.74 -4.90
CA GLU A 203 -10.53 -6.95 -4.44
C GLU A 203 -10.07 -5.66 -3.71
N LYS A 204 -8.99 -5.76 -2.96
CA LYS A 204 -8.45 -4.63 -2.21
C LYS A 204 -7.83 -3.58 -3.12
N ILE A 205 -6.95 -3.97 -4.06
CA ILE A 205 -6.34 -3.02 -5.01
C ILE A 205 -7.44 -2.32 -5.80
N LEU A 206 -8.42 -3.06 -6.32
CA LEU A 206 -9.54 -2.46 -7.06
C LEU A 206 -10.26 -1.40 -6.24
N LYS A 207 -10.55 -1.69 -4.95
CA LYS A 207 -11.18 -0.73 -4.05
C LYS A 207 -10.31 0.49 -3.77
N GLU A 208 -8.99 0.34 -3.69
CA GLU A 208 -8.05 1.42 -3.40
C GLU A 208 -7.86 2.39 -4.57
N ILE A 209 -7.88 1.87 -5.80
CA ILE A 209 -7.66 2.68 -7.00
C ILE A 209 -8.96 3.20 -7.63
N SER A 210 -10.12 2.62 -7.30
CA SER A 210 -11.41 3.06 -7.83
C SER A 210 -11.76 4.47 -7.33
N ARG A 211 -12.26 5.31 -8.24
CA ARG A 211 -12.75 6.66 -7.93
C ARG A 211 -14.12 6.67 -7.25
N VAL A 212 -14.77 5.52 -7.14
CA VAL A 212 -16.10 5.42 -6.56
C VAL A 212 -15.98 5.55 -5.04
N LEU A 213 -16.49 6.65 -4.50
CA LEU A 213 -16.73 6.80 -3.05
C LEU A 213 -17.88 5.84 -2.68
N PHE A 214 -17.56 4.81 -1.91
CA PHE A 214 -18.55 3.93 -1.31
C PHE A 214 -19.00 4.49 0.04
#